data_da0b0dc7c0da5779b78f6a47aa10bd44
#
_entry.id   da0b0dc7c0da5779b78f6a47aa10bd44
#
_cell.length_a   1.000
_cell.length_b   1.000
_cell.length_c   1.000
_cell.angle_alpha   90.00
_cell.angle_beta   90.00
_cell.angle_gamma   90.00
#
_symmetry.space_group_name_H-M   'P 1'
#
loop_
_entity.id
_entity.type
_entity.pdbx_description
1 polymer ?
#
loop_
_entity_poly.entity_id
_entity_poly.type
_entity_poly.pdbx_seq_one_letter_code
_entity_poly.pdbx_strand_id
1 'polypeptide(L)'
;STVITQVPKNFIWEAVSRPIASGIPLNEIHTVPGVVMHSWNSFPSGHTATAFTLFLLTTYLFPNKFVFALGLIYAVICAYSRVYLGQHFPMDLGGGMLVAVISLQLSIAICKRISNSIK
;
A
#
# COMPACT_ATOMS: atom_id res chain seq x y z
N SER A 1 -8.56 1.39 3.81
CA SER A 1 -7.33 0.60 3.52
C SER A 1 -6.51 0.34 4.79
N THR A 2 -6.38 1.32 5.70
CA THR A 2 -5.55 1.19 6.92
C THR A 2 -5.96 -0.01 7.79
N VAL A 3 -7.25 -0.20 8.07
CA VAL A 3 -7.74 -1.33 8.86
C VAL A 3 -7.42 -2.66 8.17
N ILE A 4 -7.66 -2.75 6.86
CA ILE A 4 -7.40 -3.97 6.06
C ILE A 4 -5.92 -4.31 5.98
N THR A 5 -5.02 -3.32 6.11
CA THR A 5 -3.57 -3.57 6.17
C THR A 5 -3.08 -3.90 7.58
N GLN A 6 -3.56 -3.20 8.60
CA GLN A 6 -3.03 -3.31 9.96
C GLN A 6 -3.51 -4.57 10.70
N VAL A 7 -4.77 -4.97 10.51
CA VAL A 7 -5.31 -6.17 11.17
C VAL A 7 -4.55 -7.44 10.74
N PRO A 8 -4.38 -7.75 9.44
CA PRO A 8 -3.59 -8.91 9.04
C PRO A 8 -2.11 -8.82 9.46
N LYS A 9 -1.52 -7.63 9.45
CA LYS A 9 -0.14 -7.44 9.89
C LYS A 9 0.08 -7.88 11.33
N ASN A 10 -0.84 -7.51 12.20
CA ASN A 10 -0.69 -7.78 13.62
C ASN A 10 -1.08 -9.20 14.03
N PHE A 11 -1.85 -9.93 13.19
CA PHE A 11 -2.34 -11.26 13.53
C PHE A 11 -1.80 -12.39 12.66
N ILE A 12 -1.42 -12.11 11.41
CA ILE A 12 -1.05 -13.14 10.43
C ILE A 12 0.41 -12.99 9.99
N TRP A 13 0.89 -11.75 9.78
CA TRP A 13 2.19 -11.44 9.19
C TRP A 13 3.11 -10.64 10.09
N GLU A 14 2.93 -10.72 11.40
CA GLU A 14 3.72 -9.96 12.39
C GLU A 14 5.24 -10.23 12.28
N ALA A 15 5.61 -11.45 11.89
CA ALA A 15 6.99 -11.90 11.83
C ALA A 15 7.67 -11.71 10.45
N VAL A 16 7.01 -11.07 9.48
CA VAL A 16 7.65 -10.86 8.15
C VAL A 16 8.73 -9.78 8.24
N SER A 17 9.99 -10.21 8.05
CA SER A 17 11.15 -9.33 8.10
C SER A 17 11.18 -8.34 6.94
N ARG A 18 11.70 -7.15 7.20
CA ARG A 18 12.04 -6.14 6.19
C ARG A 18 13.45 -6.38 5.64
N PRO A 19 13.84 -5.73 4.52
CA PRO A 19 15.17 -5.94 3.92
C PRO A 19 16.31 -5.89 4.93
N ILE A 20 16.33 -4.93 5.85
CA ILE A 20 17.38 -4.76 6.84
C ILE A 20 17.50 -5.94 7.84
N ALA A 21 16.43 -6.68 8.06
CA ALA A 21 16.37 -7.82 9.00
C ALA A 21 16.28 -9.17 8.29
N SER A 22 16.39 -9.21 6.96
CA SER A 22 16.21 -10.42 6.14
C SER A 22 17.47 -11.27 5.99
N GLY A 23 18.61 -10.85 6.59
CA GLY A 23 19.91 -11.52 6.42
C GLY A 23 20.67 -11.12 5.16
N ILE A 24 20.16 -10.20 4.36
CA ILE A 24 20.88 -9.61 3.23
C ILE A 24 22.02 -8.74 3.78
N PRO A 25 23.25 -8.83 3.24
CA PRO A 25 24.36 -7.98 3.66
C PRO A 25 24.02 -6.50 3.54
N LEU A 26 24.34 -5.69 4.55
CA LEU A 26 24.00 -4.26 4.59
C LEU A 26 24.57 -3.45 3.42
N ASN A 27 25.68 -3.89 2.85
CA ASN A 27 26.28 -3.28 1.65
C ASN A 27 25.48 -3.52 0.36
N GLU A 28 24.54 -4.47 0.37
CA GLU A 28 23.65 -4.77 -0.76
C GLU A 28 22.27 -4.09 -0.61
N ILE A 29 21.99 -3.51 0.56
CA ILE A 29 20.73 -2.80 0.81
C ILE A 29 20.99 -1.30 0.65
N HIS A 30 20.23 -0.67 -0.27
CA HIS A 30 20.28 0.78 -0.39
C HIS A 30 19.65 1.43 0.84
N THR A 31 20.43 2.21 1.58
CA THR A 31 19.98 2.95 2.76
C THR A 31 20.20 4.45 2.57
N VAL A 32 19.28 5.25 3.04
CA VAL A 32 19.37 6.72 2.99
C VAL A 32 19.64 7.25 4.40
N PRO A 33 20.69 8.06 4.60
CA PRO A 33 20.99 8.65 5.90
C PRO A 33 19.78 9.44 6.46
N GLY A 34 19.51 9.27 7.76
CA GLY A 34 18.41 9.97 8.43
C GLY A 34 17.03 9.29 8.30
N VAL A 35 16.91 8.22 7.54
CA VAL A 35 15.67 7.43 7.45
C VAL A 35 15.68 6.35 8.52
N VAL A 36 14.63 6.33 9.36
CA VAL A 36 14.44 5.28 10.37
C VAL A 36 14.10 3.97 9.69
N MET A 37 14.95 2.96 9.87
CA MET A 37 14.76 1.63 9.32
C MET A 37 13.98 0.75 10.31
N HIS A 38 12.88 0.18 9.83
CA HIS A 38 12.10 -0.78 10.58
C HIS A 38 12.51 -2.21 10.22
N SER A 39 12.49 -3.12 11.18
CA SER A 39 12.97 -4.51 11.01
C SER A 39 11.85 -5.50 10.64
N TRP A 40 10.62 -5.25 11.09
CA TRP A 40 9.50 -6.20 11.01
C TRP A 40 8.26 -5.60 10.35
N ASN A 41 7.23 -6.44 10.18
CA ASN A 41 5.94 -6.07 9.60
C ASN A 41 6.05 -5.53 8.17
N SER A 42 6.81 -6.23 7.32
CA SER A 42 7.02 -5.82 5.95
C SER A 42 5.75 -5.92 5.10
N PHE A 43 5.11 -7.08 5.11
CA PHE A 43 3.98 -7.38 4.23
C PHE A 43 2.61 -7.11 4.89
N PRO A 44 1.63 -6.58 4.15
CA PRO A 44 1.76 -5.82 2.92
C PRO A 44 2.21 -4.36 3.17
N SER A 45 2.71 -3.66 2.13
CA SER A 45 3.10 -2.25 2.26
C SER A 45 1.88 -1.33 2.47
N GLY A 46 1.78 -0.74 3.68
CA GLY A 46 0.69 0.17 4.03
C GLY A 46 0.71 1.47 3.23
N HIS A 47 1.90 2.03 2.96
CA HIS A 47 2.03 3.24 2.14
C HIS A 47 1.57 3.00 0.71
N THR A 48 1.97 1.86 0.11
CA THR A 48 1.51 1.47 -1.22
C THR A 48 0.00 1.27 -1.24
N ALA A 49 -0.57 0.57 -0.25
CA ALA A 49 -2.01 0.37 -0.16
C ALA A 49 -2.78 1.70 -0.09
N THR A 50 -2.30 2.65 0.71
CA THR A 50 -2.94 3.97 0.83
C THR A 50 -2.83 4.78 -0.46
N ALA A 51 -1.65 4.83 -1.09
CA ALA A 51 -1.43 5.56 -2.33
C ALA A 51 -2.30 5.00 -3.47
N PHE A 52 -2.36 3.68 -3.63
CA PHE A 52 -3.19 3.05 -4.65
C PHE A 52 -4.69 3.15 -4.33
N THR A 53 -5.10 3.12 -3.07
CA THR A 53 -6.50 3.37 -2.70
C THR A 53 -6.92 4.79 -3.08
N LEU A 54 -6.08 5.78 -2.81
CA LEU A 54 -6.33 7.17 -3.19
C LEU A 54 -6.41 7.31 -4.72
N PHE A 55 -5.48 6.73 -5.46
CA PHE A 55 -5.49 6.71 -6.92
C PHE A 55 -6.79 6.10 -7.47
N LEU A 56 -7.16 4.91 -7.01
CA LEU A 56 -8.35 4.21 -7.48
C LEU A 56 -9.64 4.97 -7.11
N LEU A 57 -9.72 5.52 -5.89
CA LEU A 57 -10.87 6.28 -5.45
C LEU A 57 -11.04 7.59 -6.24
N THR A 58 -9.97 8.34 -6.44
CA THR A 58 -10.03 9.59 -7.22
C THR A 58 -10.40 9.33 -8.67
N THR A 59 -9.87 8.26 -9.28
CA THR A 59 -10.24 7.86 -10.63
C THR A 59 -11.71 7.41 -10.74
N TYR A 60 -12.22 6.72 -9.70
CA TYR A 60 -13.63 6.31 -9.64
C TYR A 60 -14.59 7.51 -9.51
N LEU A 61 -14.22 8.48 -8.68
CA LEU A 61 -15.08 9.68 -8.46
C LEU A 61 -14.97 10.69 -9.61
N PHE A 62 -13.81 10.79 -10.23
CA PHE A 62 -13.51 11.74 -11.31
C PHE A 62 -12.94 10.99 -12.51
N PRO A 63 -13.78 10.38 -13.37
CA PRO A 63 -13.33 9.57 -14.51
C PRO A 63 -12.76 10.45 -15.64
N ASN A 64 -11.54 10.92 -15.44
CA ASN A 64 -10.82 11.81 -16.35
C ASN A 64 -9.42 11.26 -16.60
N LYS A 65 -8.97 11.30 -17.86
CA LYS A 65 -7.64 10.79 -18.25
C LYS A 65 -6.47 11.46 -17.53
N PHE A 66 -6.58 12.75 -17.22
CA PHE A 66 -5.56 13.48 -16.45
C PHE A 66 -5.54 13.02 -14.98
N VAL A 67 -6.71 12.87 -14.35
CA VAL A 67 -6.81 12.36 -12.98
C VAL A 67 -6.24 10.95 -12.89
N PHE A 68 -6.56 10.09 -13.87
CA PHE A 68 -5.99 8.76 -13.96
C PHE A 68 -4.46 8.80 -14.07
N ALA A 69 -3.93 9.57 -15.03
CA ALA A 69 -2.48 9.62 -15.29
C ALA A 69 -1.72 10.16 -14.07
N LEU A 70 -2.16 11.29 -13.52
CA LEU A 70 -1.50 11.91 -12.34
C LEU A 70 -1.61 11.02 -11.10
N GLY A 71 -2.77 10.42 -10.86
CA GLY A 71 -2.98 9.51 -9.73
C GLY A 71 -2.12 8.25 -9.84
N LEU A 72 -1.99 7.68 -11.04
CA LEU A 72 -1.13 6.52 -11.29
C LEU A 72 0.35 6.87 -11.07
N ILE A 73 0.82 7.99 -11.63
CA ILE A 73 2.20 8.45 -11.44
C ILE A 73 2.50 8.64 -9.95
N TYR A 74 1.62 9.32 -9.22
CA TYR A 74 1.76 9.49 -7.77
C TYR A 74 1.84 8.16 -7.02
N ALA A 75 0.93 7.21 -7.30
CA ALA A 75 0.89 5.92 -6.64
C ALA A 75 2.14 5.08 -6.93
N VAL A 76 2.64 5.10 -8.17
CA VAL A 76 3.87 4.41 -8.57
C VAL A 76 5.09 5.02 -7.90
N ILE A 77 5.22 6.34 -7.84
CA ILE A 77 6.34 7.02 -7.15
C ILE A 77 6.31 6.68 -5.66
N CYS A 78 5.14 6.72 -5.02
CA CYS A 78 4.99 6.33 -3.62
C CYS A 78 5.40 4.88 -3.37
N ALA A 79 4.98 3.95 -4.22
CA ALA A 79 5.35 2.55 -4.11
C ALA A 79 6.86 2.35 -4.31
N TYR A 80 7.41 2.91 -5.39
CA TYR A 80 8.84 2.81 -5.70
C TYR A 80 9.71 3.36 -4.57
N SER A 81 9.33 4.49 -3.97
CA SER A 81 10.07 5.07 -2.85
C SER A 81 10.24 4.11 -1.68
N ARG A 82 9.31 3.17 -1.46
CA ARG A 82 9.41 2.20 -0.36
C ARG A 82 10.48 1.16 -0.60
N VAL A 83 10.68 0.74 -1.85
CA VAL A 83 11.79 -0.15 -2.22
C VAL A 83 13.11 0.62 -2.23
N TYR A 84 13.11 1.83 -2.82
CA TYR A 84 14.30 2.68 -2.86
C TYR A 84 14.85 3.01 -1.46
N LEU A 85 13.97 3.25 -0.49
CA LEU A 85 14.35 3.50 0.90
C LEU A 85 14.68 2.22 1.70
N GLY A 86 14.74 1.05 1.08
CA GLY A 86 15.02 -0.23 1.73
C GLY A 86 13.96 -0.65 2.78
N GLN A 87 12.75 -0.07 2.72
CA GLN A 87 11.69 -0.31 3.70
C GLN A 87 10.85 -1.54 3.39
N HIS A 88 10.72 -1.91 2.12
CA HIS A 88 9.86 -2.99 1.65
C HIS A 88 10.48 -3.73 0.47
N PHE A 89 10.15 -5.01 0.35
CA PHE A 89 10.41 -5.78 -0.86
C PHE A 89 9.38 -5.45 -1.96
N PRO A 90 9.73 -5.64 -3.25
CA PRO A 90 8.76 -5.45 -4.35
C PRO A 90 7.46 -6.25 -4.17
N MET A 91 7.52 -7.45 -3.57
CA MET A 91 6.35 -8.27 -3.29
C MET A 91 5.38 -7.61 -2.31
N ASP A 92 5.90 -6.85 -1.33
CA ASP A 92 5.08 -6.12 -0.35
C ASP A 92 4.22 -5.03 -1.01
N LEU A 93 4.72 -4.47 -2.14
CA LEU A 93 4.00 -3.49 -2.93
C LEU A 93 2.80 -4.15 -3.63
N GLY A 94 3.02 -5.32 -4.23
CA GLY A 94 1.93 -6.12 -4.84
C GLY A 94 0.82 -6.42 -3.84
N GLY A 95 1.17 -6.84 -2.62
CA GLY A 95 0.23 -7.01 -1.52
C GLY A 95 -0.53 -5.72 -1.19
N GLY A 96 0.16 -4.57 -1.16
CA GLY A 96 -0.44 -3.26 -0.95
C GLY A 96 -1.44 -2.88 -2.04
N MET A 97 -1.13 -3.15 -3.31
CA MET A 97 -2.03 -2.92 -4.44
C MET A 97 -3.30 -3.77 -4.35
N LEU A 98 -3.18 -5.05 -4.00
CA LEU A 98 -4.33 -5.93 -3.79
C LEU A 98 -5.25 -5.42 -2.68
N VAL A 99 -4.68 -4.98 -1.56
CA VAL A 99 -5.43 -4.35 -0.47
C VAL A 99 -6.18 -3.12 -0.95
N ALA A 100 -5.56 -2.28 -1.80
CA ALA A 100 -6.22 -1.09 -2.35
C ALA A 100 -7.46 -1.45 -3.19
N VAL A 101 -7.35 -2.44 -4.06
CA VAL A 101 -8.48 -2.92 -4.89
C VAL A 101 -9.61 -3.46 -4.02
N ILE A 102 -9.30 -4.32 -3.05
CA ILE A 102 -10.29 -4.90 -2.12
C ILE A 102 -10.96 -3.79 -1.32
N SER A 103 -10.20 -2.83 -0.80
CA SER A 103 -10.71 -1.70 -0.02
C SER A 103 -11.71 -0.87 -0.81
N LEU A 104 -11.41 -0.55 -2.08
CA LEU A 104 -12.32 0.20 -2.94
C LEU A 104 -13.60 -0.59 -3.23
N GLN A 105 -13.48 -1.86 -3.59
CA GLN A 105 -14.65 -2.71 -3.88
C GLN A 105 -15.59 -2.84 -2.67
N LEU A 106 -15.04 -3.08 -1.48
CA LEU A 106 -15.81 -3.13 -0.25
C LEU A 106 -16.50 -1.79 0.05
N SER A 107 -15.79 -0.67 -0.13
CA SER A 107 -16.36 0.65 0.08
C SER A 107 -17.54 0.92 -0.84
N ILE A 108 -17.40 0.59 -2.14
CA ILE A 108 -18.49 0.75 -3.13
C ILE A 108 -19.68 -0.16 -2.77
N ALA A 109 -19.42 -1.41 -2.39
CA ALA A 109 -20.49 -2.35 -2.02
C ALA A 109 -21.27 -1.87 -0.79
N ILE A 110 -20.57 -1.39 0.24
CA ILE A 110 -21.18 -0.83 1.45
C ILE A 110 -22.01 0.41 1.12
N CYS A 111 -21.47 1.36 0.35
CA CYS A 111 -22.20 2.57 -0.05
C CYS A 111 -23.47 2.25 -0.83
N LYS A 112 -23.41 1.30 -1.77
CA LYS A 112 -24.60 0.84 -2.51
C LYS A 112 -25.65 0.21 -1.60
N ARG A 113 -25.24 -0.62 -0.64
CA ARG A 113 -26.14 -1.27 0.30
C ARG A 113 -26.87 -0.26 1.19
N ILE A 114 -26.14 0.72 1.72
CA ILE A 114 -26.71 1.80 2.55
C ILE A 114 -27.68 2.63 1.71
N SER A 115 -27.30 3.04 0.50
CA SER A 115 -28.18 3.83 -0.39
C SER A 115 -29.48 3.11 -0.72
N ASN A 116 -29.45 1.78 -0.88
CA ASN A 116 -30.65 0.99 -1.15
C ASN A 116 -31.54 0.78 0.10
N SER A 117 -30.96 0.87 1.30
CA SER A 117 -31.69 0.72 2.56
C SER A 117 -32.41 2.01 3.00
N ILE A 118 -32.04 3.15 2.43
CA ILE A 118 -32.63 4.47 2.74
C ILE A 118 -33.77 4.82 1.77
N LYS A 119 -33.90 4.11 0.67
CA LYS A 119 -35.01 4.22 -0.29
C LYS A 119 -36.17 3.32 0.10
#